data_0e5c142eed02bba6e646bcda77496df9
#
_entry.id   0e5c142eed02bba6e646bcda77496df9
#
_cell.length_a   1.000
_cell.length_b   1.000
_cell.length_c   1.000
_cell.angle_alpha   90.00
_cell.angle_beta   90.00
_cell.angle_gamma   90.00
#
_symmetry.space_group_name_H-M   'P 1'
#
loop_
_entity.id
_entity.type
_entity.pdbx_description
1 polymer ?
#
loop_
_entity_poly.entity_id
_entity_poly.type
_entity_poly.pdbx_seq_one_letter_code
_entity_poly.pdbx_strand_id
1 'polypeptide(L)'
;MVGGLLMELEDYNCWSIAEAVGHRGPHRLQHLLSRAVWDDQQVLDAAATWAVTQLDDGDAVLVVDETADEKSSAEAVGAARQYSGTVGGIALCQVAVTLTFATSRGHTLIDRALYLPGACAADDEHRELAGVPEEVMFATKPELARALLQRAHQRGIRAAFVTGDEVYSGRDLRRAIRARGMG
;
A
#
# COMPACT_ATOMS: atom_id res chain seq x y z
N MET A 1 15.77 -8.77 8.53
CA MET A 1 14.59 -7.91 8.80
C MET A 1 13.32 -8.77 8.86
N VAL A 2 12.82 -9.34 7.74
CA VAL A 2 11.54 -10.08 7.70
C VAL A 2 11.47 -11.18 8.77
N GLY A 3 12.49 -12.05 8.88
CA GLY A 3 12.51 -13.09 9.91
C GLY A 3 12.38 -12.57 11.35
N GLY A 4 12.99 -11.39 11.63
CA GLY A 4 12.86 -10.78 12.95
C GLY A 4 11.49 -10.14 13.21
N LEU A 5 10.82 -9.66 12.16
CA LEU A 5 9.44 -9.14 12.27
C LEU A 5 8.39 -10.24 12.53
N LEU A 6 8.74 -11.50 12.24
CA LEU A 6 7.89 -12.67 12.50
C LEU A 6 8.17 -13.34 13.86
N MET A 7 9.11 -12.81 14.64
CA MET A 7 9.42 -13.31 15.99
C MET A 7 8.58 -12.56 17.02
N GLU A 8 8.29 -13.20 18.15
CA GLU A 8 7.64 -12.54 19.29
C GLU A 8 8.69 -11.73 20.06
N LEU A 9 8.68 -10.42 19.91
CA LEU A 9 9.58 -9.47 20.57
C LEU A 9 8.75 -8.47 21.37
N GLU A 10 9.27 -8.01 22.51
CA GLU A 10 8.65 -6.94 23.29
C GLU A 10 8.64 -5.62 22.52
N ASP A 11 9.75 -5.31 21.83
CA ASP A 11 9.91 -4.12 21.00
C ASP A 11 10.41 -4.47 19.59
N TYR A 12 9.78 -3.91 18.56
CA TYR A 12 10.17 -4.08 17.16
C TYR A 12 11.01 -2.90 16.67
N ASN A 13 12.29 -2.88 17.05
CA ASN A 13 13.26 -1.92 16.57
C ASN A 13 14.51 -2.62 15.99
N CYS A 14 15.39 -1.85 15.36
CA CYS A 14 16.57 -2.44 14.71
C CYS A 14 17.53 -3.14 15.69
N TRP A 15 17.55 -2.76 16.98
CA TRP A 15 18.40 -3.38 17.97
C TRP A 15 17.84 -4.75 18.39
N SER A 16 16.59 -4.76 18.87
CA SER A 16 15.94 -6.01 19.33
C SER A 16 15.83 -7.05 18.20
N ILE A 17 15.48 -6.60 16.97
CA ILE A 17 15.45 -7.50 15.81
C ILE A 17 16.86 -8.03 15.49
N ALA A 18 17.90 -7.18 15.52
CA ALA A 18 19.27 -7.61 15.23
C ALA A 18 19.75 -8.64 16.23
N GLU A 19 19.50 -8.43 17.50
CA GLU A 19 19.84 -9.35 18.59
C GLU A 19 19.13 -10.69 18.42
N ALA A 20 17.81 -10.67 18.21
CA ALA A 20 16.99 -11.87 18.05
C ALA A 20 17.39 -12.74 16.85
N VAL A 21 17.85 -12.14 15.74
CA VAL A 21 18.32 -12.88 14.57
C VAL A 21 19.83 -13.12 14.54
N GLY A 22 20.54 -12.87 15.64
CA GLY A 22 21.96 -13.18 15.82
C GLY A 22 22.94 -12.24 15.09
N HIS A 23 22.53 -11.01 14.75
CA HIS A 23 23.44 -10.00 14.22
C HIS A 23 24.27 -9.36 15.34
N ARG A 24 25.51 -8.95 15.03
CA ARG A 24 26.41 -8.26 15.97
C ARG A 24 25.95 -6.85 16.36
N GLY A 25 24.92 -6.31 15.68
CA GLY A 25 24.36 -4.98 15.95
C GLY A 25 23.36 -4.55 14.88
N PRO A 26 22.68 -3.41 15.07
CA PRO A 26 21.55 -2.98 14.26
C PRO A 26 21.93 -2.37 12.91
N HIS A 27 23.21 -2.05 12.66
CA HIS A 27 23.64 -1.21 11.55
C HIS A 27 23.20 -1.68 10.17
N ARG A 28 23.15 -3.00 9.94
CA ARG A 28 22.67 -3.56 8.66
C ARG A 28 21.17 -3.34 8.46
N LEU A 29 20.38 -3.43 9.52
CA LEU A 29 18.95 -3.18 9.49
C LEU A 29 18.64 -1.69 9.35
N GLN A 30 19.39 -0.85 10.08
CA GLN A 30 19.30 0.60 9.93
C GLN A 30 19.66 1.04 8.51
N HIS A 31 20.74 0.50 7.93
CA HIS A 31 21.11 0.78 6.54
C HIS A 31 20.01 0.39 5.55
N LEU A 32 19.37 -0.78 5.74
CA LEU A 32 18.26 -1.23 4.90
C LEU A 32 17.10 -0.23 4.90
N LEU A 33 16.79 0.34 6.06
CA LEU A 33 15.65 1.26 6.21
C LEU A 33 15.95 2.71 5.80
N SER A 34 17.23 3.14 5.85
CA SER A 34 17.57 4.56 5.72
C SER A 34 18.43 4.90 4.49
N ARG A 35 19.17 3.95 3.94
CA ARG A 35 20.18 4.21 2.89
C ARG A 35 20.17 3.22 1.74
N ALA A 36 19.60 2.04 1.91
CA ALA A 36 19.55 1.07 0.84
C ALA A 36 18.63 1.55 -0.28
N VAL A 37 19.15 1.53 -1.49
CA VAL A 37 18.37 1.82 -2.71
C VAL A 37 17.95 0.50 -3.33
N TRP A 38 16.65 0.30 -3.48
CA TRP A 38 16.08 -0.89 -4.08
C TRP A 38 14.70 -0.56 -4.67
N ASP A 39 14.30 -1.30 -5.68
CA ASP A 39 13.00 -1.17 -6.31
C ASP A 39 11.95 -1.88 -5.46
N ASP A 40 11.23 -1.11 -4.66
CA ASP A 40 10.18 -1.62 -3.76
C ASP A 40 8.98 -2.16 -4.53
N GLN A 41 8.68 -1.59 -5.71
CA GLN A 41 7.60 -2.09 -6.56
C GLN A 41 7.94 -3.47 -7.13
N GLN A 42 9.18 -3.69 -7.56
CA GLN A 42 9.62 -4.99 -8.05
C GLN A 42 9.53 -6.07 -6.96
N VAL A 43 9.90 -5.74 -5.73
CA VAL A 43 9.78 -6.68 -4.60
C VAL A 43 8.32 -6.99 -4.29
N LEU A 44 7.46 -5.97 -4.28
CA LEU A 44 6.03 -6.14 -4.07
C LEU A 44 5.41 -7.01 -5.18
N ASP A 45 5.78 -6.76 -6.45
CA ASP A 45 5.27 -7.51 -7.59
C ASP A 45 5.67 -8.99 -7.53
N ALA A 46 6.90 -9.28 -7.14
CA ALA A 46 7.37 -10.65 -6.95
C ALA A 46 6.63 -11.36 -5.80
N ALA A 47 6.47 -10.69 -4.67
CA ALA A 47 5.74 -11.21 -3.52
C ALA A 47 4.26 -11.43 -3.84
N ALA A 48 3.61 -10.48 -4.51
CA ALA A 48 2.22 -10.59 -4.92
C ALA A 48 2.01 -11.76 -5.91
N THR A 49 2.89 -11.89 -6.91
CA THR A 49 2.82 -12.99 -7.87
C THR A 49 2.95 -14.34 -7.17
N TRP A 50 3.93 -14.47 -6.28
CA TRP A 50 4.10 -15.70 -5.49
C TRP A 50 2.86 -16.00 -4.64
N ALA A 51 2.35 -15.01 -3.90
CA ALA A 51 1.21 -15.21 -3.01
C ALA A 51 -0.08 -15.57 -3.79
N VAL A 52 -0.33 -14.91 -4.92
CA VAL A 52 -1.46 -15.22 -5.79
C VAL A 52 -1.38 -16.68 -6.28
N THR A 53 -0.21 -17.16 -6.73
CA THR A 53 -0.08 -18.56 -7.14
C THR A 53 -0.37 -19.57 -6.03
N GLN A 54 -0.18 -19.20 -4.76
CA GLN A 54 -0.50 -20.06 -3.62
C GLN A 54 -1.99 -20.03 -3.24
N LEU A 55 -2.64 -18.88 -3.46
CA LEU A 55 -4.00 -18.64 -2.98
C LEU A 55 -5.07 -18.85 -4.06
N ASP A 56 -4.70 -18.76 -5.35
CA ASP A 56 -5.66 -18.80 -6.44
C ASP A 56 -6.41 -20.16 -6.46
N ASP A 57 -7.74 -20.07 -6.46
CA ASP A 57 -8.67 -21.20 -6.52
C ASP A 57 -9.64 -21.07 -7.71
N GLY A 58 -9.43 -20.06 -8.57
CA GLY A 58 -10.27 -19.76 -9.74
C GLY A 58 -11.47 -18.86 -9.44
N ASP A 59 -11.75 -18.54 -8.17
CA ASP A 59 -12.92 -17.78 -7.72
C ASP A 59 -12.53 -16.53 -6.91
N ALA A 60 -11.41 -15.91 -7.31
CA ALA A 60 -10.84 -14.78 -6.60
C ALA A 60 -11.71 -13.52 -6.70
N VAL A 61 -11.62 -12.71 -5.65
CA VAL A 61 -12.17 -11.35 -5.56
C VAL A 61 -11.03 -10.38 -5.28
N LEU A 62 -10.99 -9.26 -6.00
CA LEU A 62 -10.14 -8.13 -5.67
C LEU A 62 -10.87 -7.18 -4.75
N VAL A 63 -10.26 -6.86 -3.61
CA VAL A 63 -10.83 -5.92 -2.64
C VAL A 63 -10.03 -4.63 -2.69
N VAL A 64 -10.69 -3.52 -2.99
CA VAL A 64 -10.14 -2.17 -2.91
C VAL A 64 -10.58 -1.58 -1.59
N ASP A 65 -9.62 -1.11 -0.82
CA ASP A 65 -9.86 -0.49 0.47
C ASP A 65 -8.76 0.55 0.74
N GLU A 66 -8.89 1.27 1.84
CA GLU A 66 -7.89 2.23 2.29
C GLU A 66 -7.46 1.93 3.73
N THR A 67 -6.19 2.21 3.99
CA THR A 67 -5.65 2.16 5.34
C THR A 67 -5.05 3.51 5.68
N ALA A 68 -5.26 3.95 6.93
CA ALA A 68 -4.73 5.19 7.46
C ALA A 68 -3.72 4.89 8.57
N ASP A 69 -2.57 5.54 8.51
CA ASP A 69 -1.52 5.47 9.50
C ASP A 69 -1.32 6.85 10.13
N GLU A 70 -1.56 6.95 11.44
CA GLU A 70 -1.44 8.21 12.18
C GLU A 70 0.02 8.69 12.19
N LYS A 71 0.19 10.00 12.06
CA LYS A 71 1.50 10.66 12.05
C LYS A 71 1.59 11.71 13.14
N SER A 72 2.78 11.83 13.70
CA SER A 72 3.10 12.86 14.69
C SER A 72 3.55 14.18 14.03
N SER A 73 3.90 14.17 12.73
CA SER A 73 4.31 15.35 11.97
C SER A 73 3.56 15.43 10.65
N ALA A 74 3.18 16.66 10.27
CA ALA A 74 2.61 16.97 8.96
C ALA A 74 3.66 16.99 7.83
N GLU A 75 4.95 16.92 8.14
CA GLU A 75 6.04 16.92 7.16
C GLU A 75 6.22 15.56 6.46
N ALA A 76 5.61 14.50 6.99
CA ALA A 76 5.64 13.22 6.32
C ALA A 76 4.82 13.30 5.01
N VAL A 77 5.34 12.69 3.94
CA VAL A 77 4.70 12.71 2.62
C VAL A 77 3.22 12.31 2.67
N GLY A 78 2.33 13.17 2.17
CA GLY A 78 0.88 12.91 2.17
C GLY A 78 0.20 12.93 3.53
N ALA A 79 0.91 13.31 4.62
CA ALA A 79 0.31 13.48 5.93
C ALA A 79 -0.54 14.75 5.97
N ALA A 80 -1.82 14.58 6.24
CA ALA A 80 -2.79 15.67 6.37
C ALA A 80 -3.89 15.28 7.37
N ARG A 81 -4.69 16.27 7.79
CA ARG A 81 -5.89 15.97 8.57
C ARG A 81 -6.96 15.36 7.65
N GLN A 82 -7.14 14.05 7.78
CA GLN A 82 -8.02 13.24 6.95
C GLN A 82 -8.86 12.32 7.84
N TYR A 83 -9.96 11.81 7.30
CA TYR A 83 -10.73 10.78 7.98
C TYR A 83 -9.89 9.50 8.07
N SER A 84 -9.84 8.91 9.25
CA SER A 84 -9.22 7.63 9.53
C SER A 84 -10.27 6.69 10.10
N GLY A 85 -10.54 5.59 9.42
CA GLY A 85 -11.43 4.54 9.91
C GLY A 85 -10.93 3.91 11.20
N THR A 86 -9.61 3.81 11.37
CA THR A 86 -8.97 3.25 12.57
C THR A 86 -9.25 4.09 13.82
N VAL A 87 -9.24 5.42 13.65
CA VAL A 87 -9.53 6.38 14.76
C VAL A 87 -11.02 6.66 14.89
N GLY A 88 -11.79 6.36 13.85
CA GLY A 88 -13.22 6.71 13.79
C GLY A 88 -13.48 8.21 13.65
N GLY A 89 -12.53 8.98 13.10
CA GLY A 89 -12.61 10.44 13.02
C GLY A 89 -11.52 11.07 12.17
N ILE A 90 -11.40 12.41 12.27
CA ILE A 90 -10.35 13.16 11.56
C ILE A 90 -9.08 13.17 12.40
N ALA A 91 -8.00 12.58 11.85
CA ALA A 91 -6.67 12.55 12.44
C ALA A 91 -5.62 13.07 11.45
N LEU A 92 -4.45 13.44 11.97
CA LEU A 92 -3.27 13.65 11.13
C LEU A 92 -2.73 12.29 10.72
N CYS A 93 -2.92 11.91 9.47
CA CYS A 93 -2.55 10.59 8.98
C CYS A 93 -2.10 10.59 7.52
N GLN A 94 -1.34 9.58 7.15
CA GLN A 94 -1.16 9.16 5.76
C GLN A 94 -2.25 8.15 5.41
N VAL A 95 -2.76 8.21 4.17
CA VAL A 95 -3.74 7.24 3.67
C VAL A 95 -3.15 6.52 2.46
N ALA A 96 -3.22 5.21 2.45
CA ALA A 96 -2.90 4.39 1.29
C ALA A 96 -4.14 3.68 0.77
N VAL A 97 -4.35 3.74 -0.54
CA VAL A 97 -5.31 2.88 -1.23
C VAL A 97 -4.65 1.53 -1.44
N THR A 98 -5.30 0.46 -1.07
CA THR A 98 -4.79 -0.90 -1.09
C THR A 98 -5.59 -1.78 -2.04
N LEU A 99 -4.93 -2.80 -2.59
CA LEU A 99 -5.55 -3.84 -3.39
C LEU A 99 -5.21 -5.20 -2.78
N THR A 100 -6.24 -5.91 -2.36
CA THR A 100 -6.14 -7.24 -1.75
C THR A 100 -6.70 -8.29 -2.69
N PHE A 101 -6.00 -9.40 -2.83
CA PHE A 101 -6.46 -10.61 -3.50
C PHE A 101 -7.04 -11.55 -2.44
N ALA A 102 -8.29 -11.95 -2.60
CA ALA A 102 -9.01 -12.78 -1.64
C ALA A 102 -9.68 -13.98 -2.33
N THR A 103 -9.58 -15.14 -1.70
CA THR A 103 -10.17 -16.41 -2.14
C THR A 103 -10.70 -17.18 -0.92
N SER A 104 -11.31 -18.35 -1.14
CA SER A 104 -11.69 -19.26 -0.05
C SER A 104 -10.48 -19.77 0.76
N ARG A 105 -9.28 -19.75 0.17
CA ARG A 105 -8.01 -20.22 0.77
C ARG A 105 -7.32 -19.17 1.63
N GLY A 106 -7.69 -17.90 1.51
CA GLY A 106 -7.12 -16.80 2.27
C GLY A 106 -7.07 -15.51 1.48
N HIS A 107 -6.38 -14.52 2.02
CA HIS A 107 -6.23 -13.22 1.36
C HIS A 107 -4.82 -12.65 1.58
N THR A 108 -4.41 -11.76 0.68
CA THR A 108 -3.13 -11.06 0.75
C THR A 108 -3.19 -9.71 0.08
N LEU A 109 -2.46 -8.75 0.62
CA LEU A 109 -2.22 -7.46 -0.04
C LEU A 109 -1.32 -7.71 -1.26
N ILE A 110 -1.75 -7.25 -2.44
CA ILE A 110 -1.01 -7.42 -3.69
C ILE A 110 -0.49 -6.12 -4.28
N ASP A 111 -1.03 -4.97 -3.86
CA ASP A 111 -0.57 -3.66 -4.31
C ASP A 111 -1.08 -2.54 -3.40
N ARG A 112 -0.43 -1.38 -3.45
CA ARG A 112 -0.81 -0.17 -2.73
C ARG A 112 -0.44 1.09 -3.51
N ALA A 113 -1.10 2.20 -3.18
CA ALA A 113 -0.73 3.53 -3.64
C ALA A 113 -0.95 4.55 -2.51
N LEU A 114 0.09 5.33 -2.19
CA LEU A 114 -0.06 6.42 -1.23
C LEU A 114 -0.94 7.52 -1.82
N TYR A 115 -1.94 7.94 -1.06
CA TYR A 115 -2.78 9.08 -1.43
C TYR A 115 -2.07 10.38 -1.05
N LEU A 116 -1.82 11.23 -2.04
CA LEU A 116 -1.30 12.58 -1.84
C LEU A 116 -2.49 13.55 -1.86
N PRO A 117 -2.91 14.13 -0.72
CA PRO A 117 -3.99 15.11 -0.69
C PRO A 117 -3.74 16.29 -1.62
N GLY A 118 -4.81 16.86 -2.20
CA GLY A 118 -4.69 17.96 -3.15
C GLY A 118 -3.92 19.17 -2.61
N ALA A 119 -4.07 19.50 -1.33
CA ALA A 119 -3.29 20.56 -0.69
C ALA A 119 -1.79 20.24 -0.65
N CYS A 120 -1.41 18.99 -0.30
CA CYS A 120 -0.01 18.56 -0.31
C CYS A 120 0.55 18.46 -1.74
N ALA A 121 -0.30 18.09 -2.71
CA ALA A 121 0.12 18.02 -4.12
C ALA A 121 0.36 19.39 -4.75
N ALA A 122 -0.30 20.44 -4.26
CA ALA A 122 -0.21 21.81 -4.75
C ALA A 122 0.88 22.64 -4.01
N ASP A 123 1.50 22.12 -2.99
CA ASP A 123 2.52 22.79 -2.18
C ASP A 123 3.91 22.32 -2.62
N ASP A 124 4.55 23.12 -3.48
CA ASP A 124 5.85 22.77 -4.06
C ASP A 124 6.96 22.69 -3.01
N GLU A 125 6.93 23.57 -1.99
CA GLU A 125 7.92 23.55 -0.90
C GLU A 125 7.78 22.28 -0.06
N HIS A 126 6.56 21.92 0.30
CA HIS A 126 6.28 20.68 1.04
C HIS A 126 6.66 19.45 0.22
N ARG A 127 6.38 19.44 -1.09
CA ARG A 127 6.76 18.35 -1.99
C ARG A 127 8.27 18.12 -2.03
N GLU A 128 9.04 19.21 -2.15
CA GLU A 128 10.51 19.15 -2.16
C GLU A 128 11.06 18.62 -0.83
N LEU A 129 10.59 19.17 0.30
CA LEU A 129 10.98 18.74 1.65
C LEU A 129 10.63 17.28 1.94
N ALA A 130 9.45 16.83 1.50
CA ALA A 130 8.99 15.46 1.68
C ALA A 130 9.58 14.47 0.64
N GLY A 131 10.37 14.96 -0.32
CA GLY A 131 10.99 14.13 -1.37
C GLY A 131 9.97 13.52 -2.34
N VAL A 132 8.85 14.22 -2.63
CA VAL A 132 7.85 13.76 -3.60
C VAL A 132 8.41 13.91 -5.01
N PRO A 133 8.51 12.82 -5.81
CA PRO A 133 8.98 12.89 -7.19
C PRO A 133 8.12 13.83 -8.05
N GLU A 134 8.75 14.53 -9.00
CA GLU A 134 8.06 15.51 -9.87
C GLU A 134 6.92 14.89 -10.68
N GLU A 135 7.08 13.63 -11.10
CA GLU A 135 6.08 12.88 -11.87
C GLU A 135 4.85 12.46 -11.06
N VAL A 136 4.91 12.54 -9.72
CA VAL A 136 3.77 12.20 -8.87
C VAL A 136 2.78 13.36 -8.87
N MET A 137 1.67 13.18 -9.55
CA MET A 137 0.58 14.15 -9.64
C MET A 137 -0.56 13.78 -8.69
N PHE A 138 -1.39 14.78 -8.37
CA PHE A 138 -2.62 14.54 -7.64
C PHE A 138 -3.51 13.53 -8.36
N ALA A 139 -3.99 12.55 -7.62
CA ALA A 139 -5.01 11.60 -8.08
C ALA A 139 -6.01 11.34 -6.95
N THR A 140 -7.28 11.23 -7.30
CA THR A 140 -8.32 10.83 -6.36
C THR A 140 -8.16 9.35 -5.97
N LYS A 141 -8.69 8.95 -4.83
CA LYS A 141 -8.64 7.54 -4.39
C LYS A 141 -9.23 6.56 -5.43
N PRO A 142 -10.37 6.84 -6.11
CA PRO A 142 -10.84 6.00 -7.21
C PRO A 142 -9.90 5.92 -8.41
N GLU A 143 -9.15 7.00 -8.72
CA GLU A 143 -8.14 6.97 -9.79
C GLU A 143 -6.94 6.12 -9.39
N LEU A 144 -6.49 6.21 -8.14
CA LEU A 144 -5.47 5.31 -7.59
C LEU A 144 -5.93 3.85 -7.64
N ALA A 145 -7.15 3.56 -7.20
CA ALA A 145 -7.73 2.20 -7.30
C ALA A 145 -7.75 1.69 -8.74
N ARG A 146 -8.12 2.54 -9.71
CA ARG A 146 -8.08 2.19 -11.14
C ARG A 146 -6.67 1.86 -11.61
N ALA A 147 -5.66 2.61 -11.15
CA ALA A 147 -4.26 2.32 -11.47
C ALA A 147 -3.78 0.99 -10.87
N LEU A 148 -4.15 0.70 -9.60
CA LEU A 148 -3.87 -0.58 -8.95
C LEU A 148 -4.47 -1.76 -9.72
N LEU A 149 -5.75 -1.69 -10.08
CA LEU A 149 -6.43 -2.71 -10.88
C LEU A 149 -5.80 -2.89 -12.27
N GLN A 150 -5.31 -1.80 -12.88
CA GLN A 150 -4.61 -1.88 -14.15
C GLN A 150 -3.28 -2.61 -14.00
N ARG A 151 -2.47 -2.31 -12.97
CA ARG A 151 -1.22 -3.02 -12.70
C ARG A 151 -1.44 -4.50 -12.40
N ALA A 152 -2.44 -4.83 -11.57
CA ALA A 152 -2.81 -6.22 -11.30
C ALA A 152 -3.16 -6.98 -12.60
N HIS A 153 -3.95 -6.36 -13.48
CA HIS A 153 -4.30 -6.94 -14.77
C HIS A 153 -3.08 -7.14 -15.69
N GLN A 154 -2.16 -6.16 -15.74
CA GLN A 154 -0.89 -6.26 -16.51
C GLN A 154 0.01 -7.39 -16.01
N ARG A 155 0.02 -7.64 -14.69
CA ARG A 155 0.73 -8.77 -14.06
C ARG A 155 0.04 -10.13 -14.27
N GLY A 156 -1.08 -10.16 -14.98
CA GLY A 156 -1.83 -11.39 -15.23
C GLY A 156 -2.73 -11.83 -14.08
N ILE A 157 -2.86 -11.04 -13.01
CA ILE A 157 -3.76 -11.34 -11.90
C ILE A 157 -5.21 -11.18 -12.39
N ARG A 158 -6.02 -12.21 -12.17
CA ARG A 158 -7.42 -12.28 -12.59
C ARG A 158 -8.32 -12.51 -11.38
N ALA A 159 -9.54 -11.96 -11.45
CA ALA A 159 -10.57 -12.17 -10.43
C ALA A 159 -11.95 -12.13 -11.10
N ALA A 160 -12.92 -12.78 -10.49
CA ALA A 160 -14.31 -12.75 -10.95
C ALA A 160 -14.97 -11.39 -10.65
N PHE A 161 -14.65 -10.82 -9.49
CA PHE A 161 -15.28 -9.60 -9.01
C PHE A 161 -14.25 -8.63 -8.41
N VAL A 162 -14.65 -7.34 -8.39
CA VAL A 162 -13.98 -6.30 -7.60
C VAL A 162 -14.99 -5.77 -6.58
N THR A 163 -14.62 -5.67 -5.33
CA THR A 163 -15.42 -5.05 -4.28
C THR A 163 -14.66 -3.90 -3.60
N GLY A 164 -15.39 -2.98 -3.03
CA GLY A 164 -14.89 -1.84 -2.27
C GLY A 164 -16.03 -1.12 -1.59
N ASP A 165 -15.74 -0.14 -0.78
CA ASP A 165 -16.74 0.69 -0.13
C ASP A 165 -17.40 1.70 -1.11
N GLU A 166 -18.25 2.59 -0.58
CA GLU A 166 -18.98 3.58 -1.38
C GLU A 166 -18.10 4.58 -2.11
N VAL A 167 -16.90 4.88 -1.61
CA VAL A 167 -15.91 5.78 -2.24
C VAL A 167 -15.52 5.27 -3.62
N TYR A 168 -15.49 3.93 -3.80
CA TYR A 168 -15.12 3.26 -5.05
C TYR A 168 -16.32 2.92 -5.94
N SER A 169 -17.53 3.40 -5.63
CA SER A 169 -18.76 3.12 -6.38
C SER A 169 -18.92 3.92 -7.69
N GLY A 170 -17.96 4.80 -8.04
CA GLY A 170 -18.02 5.71 -9.18
C GLY A 170 -18.16 5.01 -10.54
N ARG A 171 -18.89 5.66 -11.47
CA ARG A 171 -19.19 5.10 -12.82
C ARG A 171 -17.93 4.75 -13.61
N ASP A 172 -16.90 5.58 -13.52
CA ASP A 172 -15.66 5.41 -14.31
C ASP A 172 -14.84 4.23 -13.83
N LEU A 173 -14.77 4.03 -12.51
CA LEU A 173 -14.12 2.86 -11.94
C LEU A 173 -14.88 1.58 -12.30
N ARG A 174 -16.21 1.56 -12.17
CA ARG A 174 -17.05 0.41 -12.59
C ARG A 174 -16.92 0.09 -14.08
N ARG A 175 -16.83 1.12 -14.95
CA ARG A 175 -16.58 0.93 -16.37
C ARG A 175 -15.21 0.28 -16.60
N ALA A 176 -14.19 0.75 -15.89
CA ALA A 176 -12.84 0.20 -15.98
C ALA A 176 -12.75 -1.25 -15.50
N ILE A 177 -13.48 -1.63 -14.45
CA ILE A 177 -13.61 -3.01 -13.94
C ILE A 177 -14.24 -3.91 -15.01
N ARG A 178 -15.40 -3.52 -15.54
CA ARG A 178 -16.11 -4.29 -16.58
C ARG A 178 -15.31 -4.45 -17.87
N ALA A 179 -14.53 -3.42 -18.26
CA ALA A 179 -13.66 -3.48 -19.44
C ALA A 179 -12.54 -4.55 -19.29
N ARG A 180 -12.28 -5.02 -18.07
CA ARG A 180 -11.32 -6.09 -17.75
C ARG A 180 -12.00 -7.45 -17.55
N GLY A 181 -13.30 -7.54 -17.80
CA GLY A 181 -14.07 -8.78 -17.64
C GLY A 181 -14.42 -9.15 -16.20
N MET A 182 -14.33 -8.20 -15.26
CA MET A 182 -14.70 -8.39 -13.86
C MET A 182 -16.07 -7.76 -13.55
N GLY A 183 -16.78 -8.34 -12.57
CA GLY A 183 -18.06 -7.84 -12.06
C GLY A 183 -17.93 -6.82 -10.92
#